data_6ea77eaa9342ae35b05125e6dc0038e2
#
_entry.id   6ea77eaa9342ae35b05125e6dc0038e2
#
_cell.length_a   1.000
_cell.length_b   1.000
_cell.length_c   1.000
_cell.angle_alpha   90.00
_cell.angle_beta   90.00
_cell.angle_gamma   90.00
#
_symmetry.space_group_name_H-M   'P 1'
#
loop_
_entity.id
_entity.type
_entity.pdbx_description
1 polymer ?
#
loop_
_entity_poly.entity_id
_entity_poly.type
_entity_poly.pdbx_seq_one_letter_code
_entity_poly.pdbx_strand_id
1 'polypeptide(L)' 'MATLRTQGNIADPDAVYAALIDLHRDLTEEQSRMVNAKLILLLANEVGDMDVLREAMAIAREGLG' A
#
# COMPACT_ATOMS: atom_id res chain seq x y z
N MET A 1 -7.71 -1.74 -20.57
CA MET A 1 -8.02 -1.42 -19.17
C MET A 1 -6.95 -2.04 -18.25
N ALA A 2 -6.44 -1.26 -17.33
CA ALA A 2 -5.42 -1.76 -16.43
C ALA A 2 -6.03 -2.74 -15.41
N THR A 3 -5.29 -3.78 -15.06
CA THR A 3 -5.72 -4.74 -14.05
C THR A 3 -4.67 -4.80 -12.94
N LEU A 4 -5.14 -5.03 -11.72
CA LEU A 4 -4.26 -5.18 -10.58
C LEU A 4 -3.40 -6.45 -10.74
N ARG A 5 -2.12 -6.30 -10.46
CA ARG A 5 -1.20 -7.43 -10.44
C ARG A 5 -1.19 -8.04 -9.04
N THR A 6 -1.67 -9.27 -8.94
CA THR A 6 -1.71 -9.98 -7.66
C THR A 6 -0.51 -10.90 -7.47
N GLN A 7 0.23 -11.15 -8.55
CA GLN A 7 1.48 -11.90 -8.47
C GLN A 7 2.63 -10.94 -8.17
N GLY A 8 3.74 -11.46 -7.66
CA GLY A 8 4.87 -10.64 -7.28
C GLY A 8 5.39 -9.80 -8.44
N ASN A 9 5.25 -8.49 -8.32
CA ASN A 9 5.70 -7.51 -9.31
C ASN A 9 6.92 -6.75 -8.80
N ILE A 10 7.34 -7.03 -7.59
CA ILE A 10 8.46 -6.36 -6.93
C ILE A 10 9.64 -7.33 -6.93
N ALA A 11 10.80 -6.87 -7.42
CA ALA A 11 11.99 -7.71 -7.51
C ALA A 11 12.50 -8.13 -6.12
N ASP A 12 12.34 -7.26 -5.11
CA ASP A 12 12.80 -7.54 -3.75
C ASP A 12 11.73 -7.10 -2.74
N PRO A 13 10.77 -8.00 -2.45
CA PRO A 13 9.72 -7.68 -1.48
C PRO A 13 10.26 -7.40 -0.07
N ASP A 14 11.34 -8.06 0.31
CA ASP A 14 11.94 -7.87 1.64
C ASP A 14 12.49 -6.46 1.80
N ALA A 15 13.04 -5.88 0.73
CA ALA A 15 13.52 -4.50 0.75
C ALA A 15 12.37 -3.52 0.95
N VAL A 16 11.22 -3.78 0.32
CA VAL A 16 10.03 -2.94 0.51
C VAL A 16 9.55 -3.02 1.96
N TYR A 17 9.49 -4.23 2.50
CA TYR A 17 9.07 -4.44 3.88
C TYR A 17 9.99 -3.71 4.86
N ALA A 18 11.30 -3.83 4.67
CA ALA A 18 12.29 -3.15 5.50
C ALA A 18 12.13 -1.62 5.41
N ALA A 19 11.89 -1.09 4.22
CA ALA A 19 11.67 0.34 4.02
C ALA A 19 10.43 0.83 4.76
N LEU A 20 9.36 0.03 4.76
CA LEU A 20 8.13 0.38 5.48
C LEU A 20 8.34 0.38 6.98
N ILE A 21 9.10 -0.57 7.50
CA ILE A 21 9.45 -0.60 8.92
C ILE A 21 10.25 0.65 9.28
N ASP A 22 11.26 1.01 8.48
CA ASP A 22 12.06 2.20 8.72
C ASP A 22 11.24 3.48 8.66
N LEU A 23 10.26 3.53 7.76
CA LEU A 23 9.37 4.67 7.63
C LEU A 23 8.64 4.97 8.93
N HIS A 24 8.27 3.93 9.69
CA HIS A 24 7.51 4.06 10.92
C HIS A 24 8.38 4.17 12.17
N ARG A 25 9.71 4.14 12.02
CA ARG A 25 10.63 4.19 13.15
C ARG A 25 10.45 5.48 13.93
N ASP A 26 10.34 5.35 15.25
CA ASP A 26 10.24 6.47 16.20
C ASP A 26 9.00 7.35 16.01
N LEU A 27 7.99 6.87 15.29
CA LEU A 27 6.72 7.57 15.17
C LEU A 27 5.74 7.10 16.22
N THR A 28 4.88 8.01 16.68
CA THR A 28 3.73 7.62 17.50
C THR A 28 2.73 6.86 16.62
N GLU A 29 1.81 6.16 17.27
CA GLU A 29 0.76 5.43 16.55
C GLU A 29 -0.06 6.36 15.67
N GLU A 30 -0.41 7.54 16.18
CA GLU A 30 -1.15 8.54 15.42
C GLU A 30 -0.34 9.03 14.22
N GLN A 31 0.95 9.31 14.39
CA GLN A 31 1.81 9.72 13.29
C GLN A 31 1.94 8.63 12.25
N SER A 32 2.06 7.37 12.66
CA SER A 32 2.11 6.24 11.75
C SER A 32 0.85 6.14 10.89
N ARG A 33 -0.32 6.35 11.49
CA ARG A 33 -1.57 6.36 10.73
C ARG A 33 -1.62 7.46 9.70
N MET A 34 -1.13 8.66 10.04
CA MET A 34 -1.06 9.78 9.10
C MET A 34 -0.10 9.49 7.95
N VAL A 35 1.06 8.94 8.25
CA VAL A 35 2.05 8.59 7.23
C VAL A 35 1.47 7.54 6.27
N ASN A 36 0.82 6.52 6.81
CA ASN A 36 0.18 5.49 5.99
C ASN A 36 -0.89 6.08 5.07
N ALA A 37 -1.74 6.96 5.59
CA ALA A 37 -2.77 7.59 4.79
C ALA A 37 -2.18 8.42 3.64
N LYS A 38 -1.14 9.19 3.92
CA LYS A 38 -0.46 9.98 2.90
C LYS A 38 0.22 9.09 1.86
N LEU A 39 0.88 8.02 2.30
CA LEU A 39 1.53 7.08 1.39
C LEU A 39 0.52 6.44 0.46
N ILE A 40 -0.63 6.02 0.98
CA ILE A 40 -1.69 5.42 0.18
C ILE A 40 -2.14 6.40 -0.91
N LEU A 41 -2.34 7.67 -0.57
CA LEU A 41 -2.76 8.67 -1.55
C LEU A 41 -1.70 8.90 -2.62
N LEU A 42 -0.43 8.93 -2.23
CA LEU A 42 0.67 9.08 -3.19
C LEU A 42 0.75 7.89 -4.14
N LEU A 43 0.62 6.67 -3.60
CA LEU A 43 0.62 5.46 -4.42
C LEU A 43 -0.61 5.38 -5.31
N ALA A 44 -1.77 5.79 -4.81
CA ALA A 44 -2.99 5.84 -5.58
C ALA A 44 -2.85 6.79 -6.78
N ASN A 45 -2.21 7.93 -6.56
CA ASN A 45 -1.94 8.88 -7.63
C ASN A 45 -1.00 8.27 -8.69
N GLU A 46 -0.01 7.51 -8.26
CA GLU A 46 0.92 6.84 -9.17
C GLU A 46 0.21 5.76 -10.00
N VAL A 47 -0.69 4.99 -9.39
CA VAL A 47 -1.48 3.98 -10.10
C VAL A 47 -2.43 4.63 -11.09
N GLY A 48 -3.14 5.67 -10.69
CA GLY A 48 -3.98 6.48 -11.55
C GLY A 48 -5.21 5.80 -12.14
N ASP A 49 -5.57 4.62 -11.66
CA ASP A 49 -6.72 3.85 -12.18
C ASP A 49 -7.63 3.46 -11.02
N MET A 50 -8.84 4.02 -11.04
CA MET A 50 -9.78 3.81 -9.93
C MET A 50 -10.25 2.36 -9.82
N ASP A 51 -10.41 1.67 -10.94
CA ASP A 51 -10.84 0.27 -10.92
C ASP A 51 -9.76 -0.62 -10.28
N VAL A 52 -8.49 -0.37 -10.59
CA VAL A 52 -7.37 -1.08 -9.97
C VAL A 52 -7.34 -0.80 -8.47
N LEU A 53 -7.56 0.44 -8.07
CA LEU A 53 -7.56 0.83 -6.67
C LEU A 53 -8.69 0.16 -5.89
N ARG A 54 -9.90 0.09 -6.47
CA ARG A 54 -11.03 -0.58 -5.83
C ARG A 54 -10.79 -2.06 -5.67
N GLU A 55 -10.20 -2.70 -6.67
CA GLU A 55 -9.84 -4.11 -6.58
C GLU A 55 -8.82 -4.35 -5.47
N ALA A 56 -7.80 -3.50 -5.38
CA ALA A 56 -6.80 -3.59 -4.33
C ALA A 56 -7.43 -3.43 -2.94
N MET A 57 -8.36 -2.48 -2.80
CA MET A 57 -9.07 -2.25 -1.54
C MET A 57 -9.89 -3.47 -1.13
N ALA A 58 -10.56 -4.10 -2.10
CA ALA A 58 -11.35 -5.30 -1.84
C ALA A 58 -10.48 -6.45 -1.36
N ILE A 59 -9.34 -6.65 -2.03
CA ILE A 59 -8.39 -7.70 -1.65
C ILE A 59 -7.82 -7.42 -0.25
N ALA A 60 -7.50 -6.18 0.04
CA ALA A 60 -6.95 -5.80 1.34
C ALA A 60 -7.92 -6.07 2.49
N ARG A 61 -9.22 -6.10 2.21
CA ARG A 61 -10.25 -6.38 3.21
C ARG A 61 -10.61 -7.86 3.33
N GLU A 62 -10.13 -8.68 2.43
CA GLU A 62 -10.42 -10.12 2.49
C GLU A 62 -10.00 -10.69 3.85
N GLY A 63 -10.85 -11.52 4.42
CA GLY A 63 -10.56 -12.18 5.68
C GLY A 63 -10.87 -11.36 6.93
N LEU A 64 -11.28 -10.10 6.77
CA LEU A 64 -11.61 -9.26 7.92
C LEU A 64 -13.11 -9.26 8.27
N GLY A 65 -13.90 -9.92 7.47
CA GLY A 65 -15.33 -10.02 7.71
C GLY A 65 -16.14 -8.99 6.96
#